data_d4d7119ca64bedd1d4ced5986891a2a3
#
_entry.id   d4d7119ca64bedd1d4ced5986891a2a3
#
_cell.length_a   1.000
_cell.length_b   1.000
_cell.length_c   1.000
_cell.angle_alpha   90.00
_cell.angle_beta   90.00
_cell.angle_gamma   90.00
#
_symmetry.space_group_name_H-M   'P 1'
#
loop_
_entity.id
_entity.type
_entity.pdbx_description
1 polymer ?
#
loop_
_entity_poly.entity_id
_entity_poly.type
_entity_poly.pdbx_seq_one_letter_code
_entity_poly.pdbx_strand_id
1 'polypeptide(L)'
;LQGNQASTGSVLAMSCKNGTEYAKREVTLTSSSIIKNGSSNSASTFEFCGEPKATFTINTIAQNIASTVNGVILKFTGDAIPSNTTNPSTILSGGSSLKLQNNTIVENNAHTTFLYDSLGGKELNFNIIGYNPVGYACRYLAGSAADLKNSGLRLSFNALNLSNNTDKCDLPTEVLSSANKTIDISGFPFNSLLERHEKAAAVTGFLPLYFPLVAAGKEDLIDVDPEGKAICADIDQRGLARLPTNKLYYQPDNIARNSCDIGSVELMKLTAGDLRGLGNSSLTTLLEGYQTQYDTAEKNLTNPLYSYLWNVLKIDLANYKNLLDQTKANAKYRAIYIDLKANGLPLPNEDSSHLLKFFNSTDYNINLESVGTGLIDDKVASTEKDDKLFCEWNSALQQIIFYRSDDITTQAGDYNYCKYTISSKDGSTQSSGLLEARFDNVAPVASDSKVVFQYLANEIIPLNLLKYANDDGDGPANTLITKPNKPQFADLPIYLPSKTSKDGIFTVVKADREGPCPGEDKDNTCYGGNIYIQAKNSFNNFNDTLTYYVYDADNKISNAGTISLVSSNTTAGGGNSGGGGGSLGILSLASLLGLAAYRRYRK
;
A
#
# COMPACT_ATOMS: atom_id res chain seq x y z
N LEU A 1 -25.22 9.35 13.51
CA LEU A 1 -26.36 9.31 14.46
C LEU A 1 -26.46 10.66 15.16
N GLN A 2 -27.48 11.44 14.86
CA GLN A 2 -27.62 12.81 15.36
C GLN A 2 -29.07 13.15 15.74
N GLY A 3 -29.23 13.92 16.83
CA GLY A 3 -30.50 14.53 17.20
C GLY A 3 -31.57 13.58 17.73
N ASN A 4 -31.21 12.34 18.04
CA ASN A 4 -32.18 11.36 18.59
C ASN A 4 -32.46 11.69 20.06
N GLN A 5 -33.72 11.52 20.48
CA GLN A 5 -34.15 11.77 21.85
C GLN A 5 -34.94 10.58 22.40
N ALA A 6 -34.58 10.14 23.57
CA ALA A 6 -35.33 9.15 24.34
C ALA A 6 -35.01 9.31 25.82
N SER A 7 -35.89 8.80 26.67
CA SER A 7 -35.65 8.80 28.12
C SER A 7 -34.52 7.88 28.55
N THR A 8 -34.28 6.79 27.81
CA THR A 8 -33.21 5.82 28.05
C THR A 8 -32.64 5.36 26.71
N GLY A 9 -31.32 5.31 26.57
CA GLY A 9 -30.65 4.89 25.36
C GLY A 9 -31.07 5.69 24.13
N SER A 10 -30.89 7.01 24.14
CA SER A 10 -31.33 7.86 23.05
C SER A 10 -30.75 7.48 21.68
N VAL A 11 -29.65 6.73 21.66
CA VAL A 11 -29.10 6.11 20.45
C VAL A 11 -29.35 4.61 20.44
N LEU A 12 -29.00 3.93 21.54
CA LEU A 12 -29.18 2.49 21.65
C LEU A 12 -29.38 2.08 23.12
N ALA A 13 -30.42 1.27 23.39
CA ALA A 13 -30.60 0.58 24.63
C ALA A 13 -30.66 -0.93 24.40
N MET A 14 -29.83 -1.66 25.12
CA MET A 14 -29.92 -3.11 25.26
C MET A 14 -30.48 -3.41 26.63
N SER A 15 -31.73 -3.88 26.68
CA SER A 15 -32.42 -4.20 27.94
C SER A 15 -31.78 -5.39 28.65
N CYS A 16 -31.83 -5.37 29.99
CA CYS A 16 -31.51 -6.51 30.80
C CYS A 16 -32.54 -7.66 30.57
N LYS A 17 -32.04 -8.86 30.34
CA LYS A 17 -32.83 -10.09 30.33
C LYS A 17 -32.20 -11.09 31.27
N ASN A 18 -33.02 -11.90 31.92
CA ASN A 18 -32.53 -12.98 32.78
C ASN A 18 -31.99 -14.14 31.93
N GLY A 19 -30.75 -14.61 32.20
CA GLY A 19 -30.25 -15.87 31.70
C GLY A 19 -29.01 -15.79 30.78
N THR A 20 -28.63 -16.93 30.29
CA THR A 20 -27.39 -17.20 29.51
C THR A 20 -27.36 -16.60 28.11
N GLU A 21 -28.34 -15.84 27.67
CA GLU A 21 -28.42 -15.27 26.33
C GLU A 21 -27.58 -14.01 26.14
N TYR A 22 -27.08 -13.41 27.19
CA TYR A 22 -26.30 -12.16 27.13
C TYR A 22 -24.98 -12.31 26.41
N ALA A 23 -24.27 -13.40 26.60
CA ALA A 23 -22.97 -13.67 25.97
C ALA A 23 -23.01 -13.75 24.45
N LYS A 24 -24.20 -13.83 23.85
CA LYS A 24 -24.41 -13.91 22.40
C LYS A 24 -24.71 -12.56 21.74
N ARG A 25 -24.91 -11.49 22.53
CA ARG A 25 -25.20 -10.18 21.97
C ARG A 25 -23.93 -9.46 21.64
N GLU A 26 -23.81 -9.05 20.39
CA GLU A 26 -22.68 -8.30 19.90
C GLU A 26 -23.14 -6.95 19.34
N VAL A 27 -22.39 -5.90 19.64
CA VAL A 27 -22.56 -4.57 19.04
C VAL A 27 -21.22 -4.10 18.55
N THR A 28 -21.16 -3.79 17.28
CA THR A 28 -20.00 -3.15 16.67
C THR A 28 -20.40 -1.78 16.12
N LEU A 29 -19.71 -0.76 16.57
CA LEU A 29 -19.85 0.60 16.07
C LEU A 29 -18.48 1.09 15.63
N THR A 30 -18.36 1.40 14.36
CA THR A 30 -17.10 1.84 13.76
C THR A 30 -17.30 3.02 12.83
N SER A 31 -16.27 3.86 12.69
CA SER A 31 -16.23 5.00 11.77
C SER A 31 -17.50 5.84 11.80
N SER A 32 -17.99 6.16 12.99
CA SER A 32 -19.29 6.82 13.15
C SER A 32 -19.19 8.10 13.96
N SER A 33 -20.08 9.06 13.65
CA SER A 33 -20.31 10.24 14.50
C SER A 33 -21.65 10.11 15.24
N ILE A 34 -21.59 10.20 16.56
CA ILE A 34 -22.71 10.15 17.48
C ILE A 34 -22.75 11.49 18.21
N ILE A 35 -23.59 12.40 17.73
CA ILE A 35 -23.54 13.80 18.14
C ILE A 35 -24.91 14.36 18.44
N LYS A 36 -24.98 15.23 19.46
CA LYS A 36 -26.19 16.01 19.81
C LYS A 36 -27.43 15.13 20.06
N ASN A 37 -27.23 13.93 20.63
CA ASN A 37 -28.33 13.05 21.01
C ASN A 37 -28.67 13.24 22.49
N GLY A 38 -29.92 12.88 22.85
CA GLY A 38 -30.44 12.94 24.20
C GLY A 38 -30.98 14.33 24.60
N SER A 39 -31.28 14.47 25.86
CA SER A 39 -31.79 15.70 26.49
C SER A 39 -31.43 15.72 27.98
N SER A 40 -31.67 16.83 28.66
CA SER A 40 -31.46 16.93 30.12
C SER A 40 -32.28 15.95 30.95
N ASN A 41 -33.30 15.33 30.34
CA ASN A 41 -34.16 14.30 30.99
C ASN A 41 -33.76 12.87 30.57
N SER A 42 -32.81 12.68 29.67
CA SER A 42 -32.37 11.36 29.26
C SER A 42 -31.51 10.71 30.32
N ALA A 43 -31.79 9.43 30.64
CA ALA A 43 -30.96 8.66 31.55
C ALA A 43 -29.66 8.18 30.90
N SER A 44 -29.69 7.95 29.58
CA SER A 44 -28.50 7.48 28.86
C SER A 44 -28.55 7.80 27.36
N THR A 45 -27.37 7.85 26.74
CA THR A 45 -27.25 7.85 25.27
C THR A 45 -27.08 6.42 24.76
N PHE A 46 -26.13 5.70 25.31
CA PHE A 46 -26.00 4.25 25.15
C PHE A 46 -26.21 3.56 26.48
N GLU A 47 -27.03 2.55 26.50
CA GLU A 47 -27.24 1.73 27.69
C GLU A 47 -27.13 0.26 27.37
N PHE A 48 -26.12 -0.39 27.93
CA PHE A 48 -25.89 -1.81 27.80
C PHE A 48 -26.06 -2.48 29.13
N CYS A 49 -27.16 -3.24 29.26
CA CYS A 49 -27.42 -4.05 30.42
C CYS A 49 -27.01 -5.50 30.14
N GLY A 50 -26.32 -6.15 31.06
CA GLY A 50 -25.91 -7.54 30.95
C GLY A 50 -24.76 -7.72 29.97
N GLU A 51 -23.72 -7.14 30.01
CA GLU A 51 -22.40 -7.37 29.39
C GLU A 51 -22.44 -7.97 27.96
N PRO A 52 -23.02 -7.33 26.95
CA PRO A 52 -22.84 -7.78 25.58
C PRO A 52 -21.36 -7.56 25.16
N LYS A 53 -20.92 -8.28 24.17
CA LYS A 53 -19.65 -7.97 23.50
C LYS A 53 -19.83 -6.68 22.71
N ALA A 54 -19.21 -5.61 23.14
CA ALA A 54 -19.30 -4.30 22.52
C ALA A 54 -17.92 -3.86 21.98
N THR A 55 -17.89 -3.47 20.71
CA THR A 55 -16.69 -2.96 20.06
C THR A 55 -16.98 -1.59 19.44
N PHE A 56 -16.32 -0.57 19.95
CA PHE A 56 -16.41 0.81 19.45
C PHE A 56 -15.05 1.22 18.95
N THR A 57 -14.93 1.41 17.65
CA THR A 57 -13.64 1.70 17.03
C THR A 57 -13.75 2.93 16.14
N ILE A 58 -12.83 3.89 16.33
CA ILE A 58 -12.70 5.10 15.49
C ILE A 58 -13.99 5.91 15.36
N ASN A 59 -14.68 6.16 16.50
CA ASN A 59 -15.89 6.96 16.52
C ASN A 59 -15.67 8.33 17.18
N THR A 60 -16.45 9.31 16.76
CA THR A 60 -16.66 10.55 17.49
C THR A 60 -17.98 10.48 18.27
N ILE A 61 -17.92 10.60 19.61
CA ILE A 61 -19.08 10.63 20.50
C ILE A 61 -19.04 11.96 21.23
N ALA A 62 -19.74 12.97 20.71
CA ALA A 62 -19.60 14.32 21.19
C ALA A 62 -20.90 15.10 21.27
N GLN A 63 -20.93 16.07 22.16
CA GLN A 63 -22.07 17.01 22.32
C GLN A 63 -23.40 16.32 22.63
N ASN A 64 -23.36 15.09 23.14
CA ASN A 64 -24.57 14.40 23.59
C ASN A 64 -24.97 14.89 24.99
N ILE A 65 -26.26 14.85 25.28
CA ILE A 65 -26.82 15.38 26.52
C ILE A 65 -27.58 14.26 27.27
N ALA A 66 -27.27 14.14 28.55
CA ALA A 66 -28.07 13.33 29.47
C ALA A 66 -28.27 14.09 30.79
N SER A 67 -29.04 13.57 31.72
CA SER A 67 -29.27 14.20 33.02
C SER A 67 -27.94 14.49 33.74
N THR A 68 -27.74 15.70 34.18
CA THR A 68 -26.56 16.12 34.95
C THR A 68 -26.58 15.58 36.40
N VAL A 69 -27.71 15.03 36.85
CA VAL A 69 -27.86 14.46 38.20
C VAL A 69 -27.42 12.98 38.21
N ASN A 70 -27.83 12.19 37.20
CA ASN A 70 -27.59 10.75 37.17
C ASN A 70 -27.49 10.16 35.76
N GLY A 71 -27.51 11.01 34.73
CA GLY A 71 -27.45 10.58 33.34
C GLY A 71 -26.05 10.14 32.90
N VAL A 72 -26.01 9.23 31.96
CA VAL A 72 -24.77 8.61 31.46
C VAL A 72 -24.77 8.60 29.93
N ILE A 73 -23.64 8.98 29.31
CA ILE A 73 -23.51 8.88 27.86
C ILE A 73 -23.26 7.43 27.43
N LEU A 74 -22.22 6.80 27.97
CA LEU A 74 -21.86 5.42 27.70
C LEU A 74 -21.98 4.61 28.99
N LYS A 75 -23.05 3.81 29.12
CA LYS A 75 -23.33 3.01 30.32
C LYS A 75 -23.12 1.53 30.04
N PHE A 76 -22.08 0.97 30.63
CA PHE A 76 -21.74 -0.45 30.57
C PHE A 76 -21.78 -1.03 31.98
N THR A 77 -22.96 -1.32 32.44
CA THR A 77 -23.19 -1.90 33.79
C THR A 77 -23.74 -3.30 33.60
N GLY A 78 -23.22 -4.25 34.38
CA GLY A 78 -23.72 -5.60 34.41
C GLY A 78 -25.17 -5.64 34.87
N ASP A 79 -25.83 -6.78 34.71
CA ASP A 79 -27.14 -7.03 35.29
C ASP A 79 -27.05 -6.82 36.80
N ALA A 80 -28.02 -6.13 37.34
CA ALA A 80 -28.27 -6.24 38.77
C ALA A 80 -28.45 -7.74 39.09
N ILE A 81 -27.48 -8.31 39.78
CA ILE A 81 -27.53 -9.72 40.18
C ILE A 81 -28.82 -9.89 40.96
N PRO A 82 -29.75 -10.74 40.52
CA PRO A 82 -30.97 -10.98 41.29
C PRO A 82 -30.55 -11.39 42.69
N SER A 83 -31.10 -10.73 43.69
CA SER A 83 -30.77 -10.91 45.13
C SER A 83 -30.90 -12.36 45.67
N ASN A 84 -31.34 -13.30 44.85
CA ASN A 84 -31.59 -14.68 45.18
C ASN A 84 -30.60 -15.70 44.59
N THR A 85 -29.53 -15.26 43.93
CA THR A 85 -28.54 -16.21 43.41
C THR A 85 -27.42 -16.44 44.42
N THR A 86 -27.33 -17.68 44.89
CA THR A 86 -26.34 -18.14 45.88
C THR A 86 -24.93 -18.27 45.34
N ASN A 87 -24.72 -18.02 44.05
CA ASN A 87 -23.39 -18.11 43.42
C ASN A 87 -23.23 -17.12 42.23
N PRO A 88 -22.87 -15.87 42.51
CA PRO A 88 -22.69 -14.84 41.44
C PRO A 88 -21.60 -15.17 40.43
N SER A 89 -20.59 -15.97 40.80
CA SER A 89 -19.48 -16.30 39.93
C SER A 89 -19.84 -17.21 38.74
N THR A 90 -20.94 -17.92 38.79
CA THR A 90 -21.39 -18.83 37.71
C THR A 90 -22.18 -18.13 36.61
N ILE A 91 -22.77 -16.98 36.90
CA ILE A 91 -23.56 -16.21 35.93
C ILE A 91 -22.63 -15.32 35.05
N LEU A 92 -21.46 -15.03 35.55
CA LEU A 92 -20.51 -14.02 34.99
C LEU A 92 -19.35 -14.64 34.21
N SER A 93 -19.27 -15.96 34.10
CA SER A 93 -18.20 -16.65 33.38
C SER A 93 -18.32 -16.57 31.85
N GLY A 94 -19.24 -15.83 31.32
CA GLY A 94 -19.65 -15.84 29.91
C GLY A 94 -19.05 -14.78 29.01
N GLY A 95 -17.92 -14.13 29.35
CA GLY A 95 -17.07 -13.50 28.34
C GLY A 95 -17.64 -12.25 27.66
N SER A 96 -18.36 -11.37 28.35
CA SER A 96 -18.64 -10.04 27.83
C SER A 96 -17.34 -9.23 27.76
N SER A 97 -17.13 -8.53 26.67
CA SER A 97 -15.98 -7.70 26.48
C SER A 97 -16.38 -6.34 25.91
N LEU A 98 -15.79 -5.28 26.45
CA LEU A 98 -15.88 -3.95 25.88
C LEU A 98 -14.53 -3.58 25.32
N LYS A 99 -14.50 -3.23 24.04
CA LYS A 99 -13.32 -2.66 23.39
C LYS A 99 -13.67 -1.26 22.91
N LEU A 100 -13.01 -0.25 23.50
CA LEU A 100 -13.00 1.12 23.00
C LEU A 100 -11.63 1.40 22.40
N GLN A 101 -11.56 1.67 21.10
CA GLN A 101 -10.29 1.86 20.40
C GLN A 101 -10.36 3.07 19.48
N ASN A 102 -9.41 3.98 19.64
CA ASN A 102 -9.30 5.19 18.82
C ASN A 102 -10.62 5.98 18.72
N ASN A 103 -11.33 6.19 19.83
CA ASN A 103 -12.51 7.03 19.85
C ASN A 103 -12.20 8.41 20.43
N THR A 104 -12.92 9.42 19.95
CA THR A 104 -12.93 10.78 20.53
C THR A 104 -14.28 10.98 21.23
N ILE A 105 -14.26 11.03 22.57
CA ILE A 105 -15.44 11.09 23.44
C ILE A 105 -15.34 12.39 24.26
N VAL A 106 -15.88 13.48 23.72
CA VAL A 106 -15.63 14.83 24.23
C VAL A 106 -16.88 15.71 24.20
N GLU A 107 -16.85 16.80 24.96
CA GLU A 107 -17.90 17.83 24.98
C GLU A 107 -19.32 17.27 25.27
N ASN A 108 -19.42 16.15 25.95
CA ASN A 108 -20.71 15.59 26.34
C ASN A 108 -21.19 16.20 27.67
N ASN A 109 -22.49 16.46 27.77
CA ASN A 109 -23.10 17.08 28.95
C ASN A 109 -23.95 16.05 29.70
N ALA A 110 -23.40 15.45 30.75
CA ALA A 110 -24.04 14.43 31.55
C ALA A 110 -23.39 14.33 32.93
N HIS A 111 -24.04 13.63 33.88
CA HIS A 111 -23.40 13.32 35.16
C HIS A 111 -22.13 12.46 34.97
N THR A 112 -22.16 11.51 34.04
CA THR A 112 -21.01 10.66 33.73
C THR A 112 -20.96 10.38 32.23
N THR A 113 -19.80 10.56 31.61
CA THR A 113 -19.64 10.26 30.19
C THR A 113 -19.44 8.77 29.97
N PHE A 114 -18.48 8.13 30.64
CA PHE A 114 -18.25 6.70 30.57
C PHE A 114 -18.41 6.04 31.94
N LEU A 115 -19.44 5.23 32.12
CA LEU A 115 -19.71 4.48 33.34
C LEU A 115 -19.58 2.97 33.06
N TYR A 116 -18.78 2.27 33.85
CA TYR A 116 -18.61 0.83 33.75
C TYR A 116 -18.57 0.17 35.12
N ASP A 117 -18.74 -1.15 35.14
CA ASP A 117 -18.63 -1.99 36.35
C ASP A 117 -17.41 -2.92 36.30
N SER A 118 -17.23 -3.75 37.32
CA SER A 118 -16.12 -4.69 37.46
C SER A 118 -16.27 -5.98 36.63
N LEU A 119 -17.39 -6.16 35.95
CA LEU A 119 -17.71 -7.42 35.30
C LEU A 119 -17.17 -7.44 33.86
N GLY A 120 -16.51 -8.55 33.51
CA GLY A 120 -15.93 -8.75 32.17
C GLY A 120 -14.68 -7.95 31.85
N GLY A 121 -14.03 -8.34 30.77
CA GLY A 121 -12.83 -7.65 30.29
C GLY A 121 -13.17 -6.37 29.52
N LYS A 122 -12.50 -5.29 29.88
CA LYS A 122 -12.67 -3.99 29.22
C LYS A 122 -11.32 -3.46 28.77
N GLU A 123 -11.23 -3.08 27.50
CA GLU A 123 -10.00 -2.55 26.88
C GLU A 123 -10.28 -1.17 26.33
N LEU A 124 -9.51 -0.20 26.77
CA LEU A 124 -9.52 1.17 26.30
C LEU A 124 -8.15 1.50 25.69
N ASN A 125 -8.09 1.67 24.38
CA ASN A 125 -6.85 1.92 23.68
C ASN A 125 -6.97 3.15 22.79
N PHE A 126 -6.05 4.09 22.90
CA PHE A 126 -5.97 5.30 22.06
C PHE A 126 -7.24 6.17 22.05
N ASN A 127 -7.99 6.21 23.15
CA ASN A 127 -9.18 7.06 23.24
C ASN A 127 -8.87 8.41 23.89
N ILE A 128 -9.60 9.43 23.48
CA ILE A 128 -9.72 10.71 24.19
C ILE A 128 -11.04 10.67 24.94
N ILE A 129 -11.01 10.81 26.26
CA ILE A 129 -12.22 10.89 27.10
C ILE A 129 -12.07 12.07 28.06
N GLY A 130 -12.77 13.16 27.79
CA GLY A 130 -12.65 14.38 28.58
C GLY A 130 -13.30 15.59 27.92
N TYR A 131 -12.96 16.76 28.44
CA TYR A 131 -13.49 18.05 27.98
C TYR A 131 -15.01 18.15 28.05
N ASN A 132 -15.62 17.49 29.03
CA ASN A 132 -17.05 17.58 29.29
C ASN A 132 -17.33 18.77 30.19
N PRO A 133 -18.40 19.53 29.94
CA PRO A 133 -18.65 20.77 30.70
C PRO A 133 -19.02 20.51 32.17
N VAL A 134 -19.52 19.33 32.48
CA VAL A 134 -19.97 18.92 33.84
C VAL A 134 -19.75 17.42 34.07
N GLY A 135 -19.78 17.01 35.33
CA GLY A 135 -19.79 15.59 35.73
C GLY A 135 -18.42 14.93 35.67
N TYR A 136 -18.42 13.64 35.35
CA TYR A 136 -17.24 12.79 35.29
C TYR A 136 -16.98 12.34 33.84
N ALA A 137 -15.72 12.42 33.39
CA ALA A 137 -15.34 11.82 32.12
C ALA A 137 -15.44 10.29 32.16
N CYS A 138 -14.93 9.67 33.21
CA CYS A 138 -15.06 8.24 33.44
C CYS A 138 -15.43 8.00 34.92
N ARG A 139 -16.22 6.94 35.13
CA ARG A 139 -16.52 6.49 36.47
C ARG A 139 -16.67 4.98 36.54
N TYR A 140 -16.20 4.44 37.65
CA TYR A 140 -16.30 3.04 37.95
C TYR A 140 -17.40 2.81 39.00
N LEU A 141 -18.29 1.88 38.74
CA LEU A 141 -19.33 1.48 39.67
C LEU A 141 -18.85 0.31 40.53
N ALA A 142 -18.28 0.59 41.68
CA ALA A 142 -17.78 -0.41 42.60
C ALA A 142 -18.85 -0.85 43.61
N GLY A 143 -19.03 -2.16 43.76
CA GLY A 143 -19.85 -2.75 44.83
C GLY A 143 -19.09 -2.97 46.13
N SER A 144 -17.77 -3.22 46.06
CA SER A 144 -16.92 -3.47 47.23
C SER A 144 -15.46 -3.16 46.94
N ALA A 145 -14.61 -3.09 47.98
CA ALA A 145 -13.19 -2.92 47.84
C ALA A 145 -12.48 -4.06 47.07
N ALA A 146 -13.04 -5.26 47.09
CA ALA A 146 -12.55 -6.39 46.29
C ALA A 146 -12.80 -6.21 44.79
N ASP A 147 -13.90 -5.54 44.43
CA ASP A 147 -14.24 -5.25 43.01
C ASP A 147 -13.30 -4.24 42.39
N LEU A 148 -12.72 -3.34 43.18
CA LEU A 148 -11.70 -2.38 42.71
C LEU A 148 -10.44 -3.06 42.16
N LYS A 149 -10.02 -4.19 42.74
CA LYS A 149 -8.86 -4.97 42.29
C LYS A 149 -9.14 -5.77 41.01
N ASN A 150 -10.39 -6.07 40.75
CA ASN A 150 -10.82 -6.96 39.67
C ASN A 150 -11.66 -6.21 38.62
N SER A 151 -11.39 -4.92 38.41
CA SER A 151 -12.15 -4.10 37.48
C SER A 151 -12.14 -4.61 36.02
N GLY A 152 -11.25 -5.55 35.69
CA GLY A 152 -11.11 -6.08 34.34
C GLY A 152 -10.70 -5.07 33.28
N LEU A 153 -10.46 -3.81 33.68
CA LEU A 153 -10.12 -2.71 32.79
C LEU A 153 -8.63 -2.66 32.48
N ARG A 154 -8.30 -2.57 31.19
CA ARG A 154 -6.95 -2.38 30.68
C ARG A 154 -6.89 -1.09 29.88
N LEU A 155 -5.88 -0.30 30.12
CA LEU A 155 -5.66 0.99 29.46
C LEU A 155 -4.35 0.98 28.69
N SER A 156 -4.39 1.51 27.45
CA SER A 156 -3.18 1.79 26.67
C SER A 156 -3.33 3.06 25.87
N PHE A 157 -2.40 3.98 26.04
CA PHE A 157 -2.31 5.21 25.24
C PHE A 157 -3.62 6.04 25.21
N ASN A 158 -4.32 6.15 26.32
CA ASN A 158 -5.52 7.01 26.37
C ASN A 158 -5.18 8.40 26.89
N ALA A 159 -5.89 9.40 26.41
CA ALA A 159 -5.88 10.76 26.92
C ALA A 159 -7.08 10.97 27.86
N LEU A 160 -6.81 11.14 29.14
CA LEU A 160 -7.82 11.19 30.20
C LEU A 160 -7.59 12.39 31.11
N ASN A 161 -8.66 13.00 31.58
CA ASN A 161 -8.57 14.02 32.64
C ASN A 161 -8.47 13.31 34.00
N LEU A 162 -7.31 13.38 34.64
CA LEU A 162 -7.04 12.63 35.87
C LEU A 162 -7.07 13.48 37.14
N SER A 163 -6.88 14.80 37.04
CA SER A 163 -6.58 15.66 38.20
C SER A 163 -7.66 16.68 38.51
N ASN A 164 -8.54 17.06 37.57
CA ASN A 164 -9.57 18.07 37.82
C ASN A 164 -10.74 17.52 38.63
N ASN A 165 -11.38 18.41 39.42
CA ASN A 165 -12.58 18.06 40.20
C ASN A 165 -13.84 17.88 39.32
N THR A 166 -13.88 18.56 38.19
CA THR A 166 -14.91 18.40 37.14
C THR A 166 -14.32 17.69 35.96
N ASP A 167 -15.11 16.87 35.28
CA ASP A 167 -14.67 16.09 34.13
C ASP A 167 -13.55 15.07 34.47
N LYS A 168 -13.49 14.63 35.72
CA LYS A 168 -12.49 13.67 36.15
C LYS A 168 -12.77 12.27 35.63
N CYS A 169 -11.74 11.58 35.17
CA CYS A 169 -11.77 10.14 34.95
C CYS A 169 -11.40 9.44 36.25
N ASP A 170 -12.41 9.07 37.01
CA ASP A 170 -12.28 8.43 38.34
C ASP A 170 -12.14 6.92 38.19
N LEU A 171 -10.91 6.46 38.01
CA LEU A 171 -10.56 5.05 37.79
C LEU A 171 -9.81 4.48 38.99
N PRO A 172 -9.86 3.15 39.20
CA PRO A 172 -9.07 2.50 40.23
C PRO A 172 -7.57 2.76 40.08
N THR A 173 -6.88 3.02 41.19
CA THR A 173 -5.44 3.32 41.21
C THR A 173 -4.62 2.18 40.60
N GLU A 174 -5.01 0.94 40.85
CA GLU A 174 -4.36 -0.26 40.30
C GLU A 174 -4.44 -0.30 38.79
N VAL A 175 -5.53 0.18 38.20
CA VAL A 175 -5.72 0.28 36.75
C VAL A 175 -4.79 1.34 36.17
N LEU A 176 -4.73 2.51 36.81
CA LEU A 176 -3.85 3.61 36.38
C LEU A 176 -2.38 3.24 36.49
N SER A 177 -1.98 2.53 37.57
CA SER A 177 -0.59 2.13 37.79
C SER A 177 -0.13 1.03 36.82
N SER A 178 -1.06 0.23 36.30
CA SER A 178 -0.80 -0.81 35.30
C SER A 178 -1.04 -0.34 33.86
N ALA A 179 -1.52 0.89 33.66
CA ALA A 179 -1.80 1.44 32.36
C ALA A 179 -0.52 1.65 31.53
N ASN A 180 -0.59 1.29 30.26
CA ASN A 180 0.47 1.56 29.34
C ASN A 180 0.33 2.99 28.80
N LYS A 181 1.19 3.90 29.28
CA LYS A 181 1.25 5.31 28.86
C LYS A 181 -0.13 6.00 28.79
N THR A 182 -0.65 6.45 29.93
CA THR A 182 -1.84 7.31 29.98
C THR A 182 -1.40 8.78 29.97
N ILE A 183 -2.04 9.59 29.13
CA ILE A 183 -1.78 11.03 29.03
C ILE A 183 -2.80 11.77 29.89
N ASP A 184 -2.31 12.54 30.88
CA ASP A 184 -3.17 13.41 31.69
C ASP A 184 -3.43 14.74 30.97
N ILE A 185 -4.66 14.94 30.51
CA ILE A 185 -5.07 16.15 29.79
C ILE A 185 -5.63 17.24 30.70
N SER A 186 -5.68 17.05 32.02
CA SER A 186 -6.30 17.99 32.98
C SER A 186 -5.65 19.36 33.01
N GLY A 187 -4.39 19.48 32.66
CA GLY A 187 -3.65 20.73 32.59
C GLY A 187 -3.77 21.50 31.29
N PHE A 188 -4.49 20.95 30.29
CA PHE A 188 -4.53 21.51 28.95
C PHE A 188 -5.94 21.98 28.57
N PRO A 189 -6.12 23.24 28.15
CA PRO A 189 -7.37 23.68 27.55
C PRO A 189 -7.71 22.89 26.30
N PHE A 190 -9.00 22.68 25.99
CA PHE A 190 -9.47 21.95 24.82
C PHE A 190 -8.75 22.39 23.53
N ASN A 191 -8.75 23.68 23.25
CA ASN A 191 -8.17 24.25 22.03
C ASN A 191 -6.64 24.27 21.99
N SER A 192 -5.96 23.75 23.00
CA SER A 192 -4.51 23.52 22.97
C SER A 192 -4.13 22.12 22.54
N LEU A 193 -5.07 21.16 22.59
CA LEU A 193 -4.85 19.77 22.21
C LEU A 193 -5.74 19.29 21.06
N LEU A 194 -6.91 19.93 20.88
CA LEU A 194 -7.89 19.54 19.87
C LEU A 194 -8.43 20.76 19.13
N GLU A 195 -8.61 20.59 17.83
CA GLU A 195 -9.33 21.52 16.98
C GLU A 195 -10.62 20.89 16.48
N ARG A 196 -11.75 21.58 16.69
CA ARG A 196 -13.06 21.11 16.25
C ARG A 196 -13.43 21.71 14.89
N HIS A 197 -13.66 20.89 13.92
CA HIS A 197 -14.11 21.28 12.59
C HIS A 197 -15.57 20.95 12.38
N GLU A 198 -16.42 21.99 12.33
CA GLU A 198 -17.87 21.89 12.03
C GLU A 198 -18.15 21.72 10.53
N LYS A 199 -17.19 22.10 9.69
CA LYS A 199 -17.28 22.04 8.24
C LYS A 199 -16.02 21.37 7.72
N ALA A 200 -16.04 20.08 7.57
CA ALA A 200 -14.97 19.42 6.85
C ALA A 200 -15.18 19.63 5.36
N ALA A 201 -14.22 20.22 4.71
CA ALA A 201 -14.25 20.31 3.28
C ALA A 201 -14.24 18.89 2.68
N ALA A 202 -15.24 18.62 1.88
CA ALA A 202 -15.28 17.65 0.80
C ALA A 202 -15.26 16.15 1.09
N VAL A 203 -14.97 15.62 2.28
CA VAL A 203 -14.69 14.18 2.37
C VAL A 203 -15.65 13.38 3.27
N THR A 204 -16.42 14.02 4.13
CA THR A 204 -17.11 13.18 5.13
C THR A 204 -18.44 13.73 5.58
N GLY A 205 -19.43 12.85 5.65
CA GLY A 205 -20.63 13.06 6.44
C GLY A 205 -20.41 12.95 7.96
N PHE A 206 -19.18 13.01 8.45
CA PHE A 206 -18.81 12.83 9.85
C PHE A 206 -18.47 14.17 10.50
N LEU A 207 -19.44 14.98 10.86
CA LEU A 207 -19.19 16.28 11.48
C LEU A 207 -19.88 16.39 12.84
N PRO A 208 -19.25 17.07 13.81
CA PRO A 208 -17.89 17.64 13.77
C PRO A 208 -16.78 16.58 13.83
N LEU A 209 -15.61 16.92 13.28
CA LEU A 209 -14.37 16.16 13.47
C LEU A 209 -13.48 16.89 14.48
N TYR A 210 -12.68 16.13 15.22
CA TYR A 210 -11.76 16.64 16.22
C TYR A 210 -10.35 16.22 15.85
N PHE A 211 -9.54 17.18 15.44
CA PHE A 211 -8.16 16.95 15.02
C PHE A 211 -7.22 17.18 16.20
N PRO A 212 -6.24 16.31 16.43
CA PRO A 212 -5.19 16.57 17.39
C PRO A 212 -4.32 17.74 16.89
N LEU A 213 -3.93 18.62 17.82
CA LEU A 213 -3.09 19.77 17.52
C LEU A 213 -1.65 19.48 17.90
N VAL A 214 -0.72 19.93 17.05
CA VAL A 214 0.68 20.10 17.42
C VAL A 214 0.75 21.30 18.39
N ALA A 215 0.56 21.06 19.66
CA ALA A 215 0.68 22.11 20.66
C ALA A 215 2.14 22.55 20.78
N ALA A 216 2.39 23.83 20.93
CA ALA A 216 3.72 24.42 21.04
C ALA A 216 4.59 23.67 22.07
N GLY A 217 5.43 22.76 21.61
CA GLY A 217 6.35 21.97 22.43
C GLY A 217 5.76 20.71 23.08
N LYS A 218 4.53 20.29 22.74
CA LYS A 218 3.92 19.05 23.26
C LYS A 218 3.10 18.35 22.17
N GLU A 219 3.54 17.20 21.78
CA GLU A 219 2.87 16.30 20.82
C GLU A 219 2.17 15.15 21.56
N ASP A 220 1.50 15.45 22.69
CA ASP A 220 1.02 14.42 23.61
C ASP A 220 -0.10 13.53 23.05
N LEU A 221 -0.79 13.96 22.00
CA LEU A 221 -1.82 13.16 21.32
C LEU A 221 -1.38 12.60 19.96
N ILE A 222 -0.24 13.07 19.45
CA ILE A 222 0.24 12.79 18.09
C ILE A 222 1.39 11.80 18.15
N ASP A 223 1.38 10.80 17.26
CA ASP A 223 2.47 9.83 17.11
C ASP A 223 2.88 9.16 18.45
N VAL A 224 1.91 8.81 19.28
CA VAL A 224 2.16 8.40 20.68
C VAL A 224 2.80 7.03 20.85
N ASP A 225 2.73 6.17 19.84
CA ASP A 225 3.34 4.84 19.82
C ASP A 225 4.36 4.71 18.68
N PRO A 226 5.50 5.39 18.76
CA PRO A 226 6.49 5.41 17.69
C PRO A 226 7.13 4.05 17.42
N GLU A 227 7.04 3.10 18.35
CA GLU A 227 7.59 1.76 18.19
C GLU A 227 6.57 0.75 17.65
N GLY A 228 5.30 1.17 17.48
CA GLY A 228 4.24 0.30 16.97
C GLY A 228 3.94 -0.91 17.84
N LYS A 229 4.21 -0.83 19.14
CA LYS A 229 4.02 -1.94 20.10
C LYS A 229 2.58 -2.12 20.53
N ALA A 230 1.79 -1.07 20.48
CA ALA A 230 0.37 -1.14 20.81
C ALA A 230 -0.48 -1.33 19.56
N ILE A 231 -1.65 -1.94 19.73
CA ILE A 231 -2.58 -2.18 18.64
C ILE A 231 -3.43 -0.92 18.45
N CYS A 232 -3.09 -0.13 17.45
CA CYS A 232 -3.86 0.98 16.94
C CYS A 232 -4.84 0.48 15.85
N ALA A 233 -5.92 1.22 15.59
CA ALA A 233 -6.78 0.94 14.45
C ALA A 233 -6.03 1.24 13.14
N ASP A 234 -6.23 0.41 12.11
CA ASP A 234 -5.53 0.53 10.83
C ASP A 234 -5.91 1.78 10.03
N ILE A 235 -7.08 2.32 10.29
CA ILE A 235 -7.63 3.51 9.62
C ILE A 235 -8.18 4.50 10.64
N ASP A 236 -8.30 5.75 10.25
CA ASP A 236 -9.02 6.77 11.01
C ASP A 236 -10.51 6.82 10.65
N GLN A 237 -11.27 7.71 11.31
CA GLN A 237 -12.70 7.85 11.07
C GLN A 237 -13.06 8.22 9.63
N ARG A 238 -12.16 8.84 8.90
CA ARG A 238 -12.31 9.23 7.49
C ARG A 238 -11.97 8.10 6.52
N GLY A 239 -11.48 6.96 7.03
CA GLY A 239 -11.01 5.83 6.24
C GLY A 239 -9.57 5.99 5.74
N LEU A 240 -8.82 6.95 6.27
CA LEU A 240 -7.42 7.16 5.94
C LEU A 240 -6.54 6.19 6.72
N ALA A 241 -5.56 5.62 6.05
CA ALA A 241 -4.65 4.67 6.71
C ALA A 241 -3.80 5.35 7.77
N ARG A 242 -3.82 4.81 8.99
CA ARG A 242 -2.82 5.09 10.02
C ARG A 242 -1.61 4.23 9.73
N LEU A 243 -0.44 4.81 9.62
CA LEU A 243 0.78 4.03 9.43
C LEU A 243 1.40 3.69 10.78
N PRO A 244 1.31 2.45 11.20
CA PRO A 244 2.13 1.99 12.31
C PRO A 244 3.61 2.12 11.93
N THR A 245 4.40 2.63 12.86
CA THR A 245 5.85 2.85 12.68
C THR A 245 6.62 1.59 12.26
N ASN A 246 6.11 0.42 12.57
CA ASN A 246 6.72 -0.85 12.13
C ASN A 246 6.66 -1.08 10.61
N LYS A 247 5.92 -0.27 9.87
CA LYS A 247 5.91 -0.26 8.39
C LYS A 247 6.84 0.79 7.80
N LEU A 248 7.39 1.68 8.60
CA LEU A 248 8.36 2.69 8.19
C LEU A 248 9.75 2.22 8.62
N TYR A 249 10.46 1.57 7.74
CA TYR A 249 11.75 0.93 8.06
C TYR A 249 12.93 1.90 8.17
N TYR A 250 12.85 3.02 7.47
CA TYR A 250 13.87 4.04 7.51
C TYR A 250 13.37 5.27 8.25
N GLN A 251 14.14 5.70 9.23
CA GLN A 251 13.73 6.77 10.12
C GLN A 251 14.93 7.66 10.47
N PRO A 252 15.29 8.59 9.60
CA PRO A 252 16.29 9.59 9.94
C PRO A 252 15.76 10.49 11.07
N ASP A 253 16.67 10.92 11.92
CA ASP A 253 16.36 11.85 13.00
C ASP A 253 15.65 13.10 12.46
N ASN A 254 14.64 13.58 13.19
CA ASN A 254 13.89 14.83 12.92
C ASN A 254 12.96 14.82 11.70
N ILE A 255 12.53 13.67 11.20
CA ILE A 255 11.55 13.63 10.10
C ILE A 255 10.18 13.25 10.62
N ALA A 256 9.17 14.02 10.20
CA ALA A 256 7.77 13.77 10.52
C ALA A 256 7.33 12.37 10.05
N ARG A 257 6.57 11.69 10.88
CA ARG A 257 5.99 10.38 10.61
C ARG A 257 4.50 10.42 10.85
N ASN A 258 3.78 9.56 10.15
CA ASN A 258 2.47 9.16 10.60
C ASN A 258 2.62 7.91 11.47
N SER A 259 2.29 8.06 12.72
CA SER A 259 2.18 7.00 13.71
C SER A 259 0.77 7.05 14.26
N CYS A 260 0.46 6.32 15.31
CA CYS A 260 -0.89 6.35 15.83
C CYS A 260 -1.16 7.58 16.70
N ASP A 261 -2.10 8.41 16.28
CA ASP A 261 -2.66 9.48 17.10
C ASP A 261 -3.74 8.95 18.04
N ILE A 262 -3.87 9.60 19.21
CA ILE A 262 -4.97 9.32 20.13
C ILE A 262 -6.25 9.96 19.57
N GLY A 263 -7.35 9.19 19.58
CA GLY A 263 -8.65 9.65 19.10
C GLY A 263 -9.05 9.07 17.77
N SER A 264 -10.17 9.54 17.24
CA SER A 264 -10.80 9.01 16.03
C SER A 264 -10.19 9.51 14.72
N VAL A 265 -9.45 10.59 14.76
CA VAL A 265 -8.85 11.24 13.58
C VAL A 265 -7.33 11.18 13.69
N GLU A 266 -6.68 10.89 12.59
CA GLU A 266 -5.23 10.95 12.41
C GLU A 266 -4.84 12.28 11.80
N LEU A 267 -3.84 12.96 12.36
CA LEU A 267 -3.26 14.14 11.73
C LEU A 267 -2.30 13.68 10.63
N MET A 268 -2.71 13.84 9.39
CA MET A 268 -1.95 13.34 8.24
C MET A 268 -0.76 14.24 7.94
N LYS A 269 0.43 13.79 8.30
CA LYS A 269 1.70 14.47 8.01
C LYS A 269 2.27 13.99 6.67
N LEU A 270 3.07 14.83 6.02
CA LEU A 270 3.83 14.42 4.84
C LEU A 270 4.75 13.25 5.19
N THR A 271 4.52 12.11 4.54
CA THR A 271 5.27 10.87 4.81
C THR A 271 5.73 10.25 3.49
N ALA A 272 7.03 10.27 3.26
CA ALA A 272 7.64 9.74 2.04
C ALA A 272 7.49 8.22 1.93
N GLY A 273 7.68 7.50 3.03
CA GLY A 273 7.59 6.04 3.07
C GLY A 273 8.79 5.33 2.44
N ASP A 274 8.93 4.04 2.76
CA ASP A 274 9.97 3.17 2.20
C ASP A 274 9.40 2.27 1.11
N LEU A 275 10.24 1.98 0.12
CA LEU A 275 10.01 0.94 -0.87
C LEU A 275 11.14 -0.07 -0.80
N ARG A 276 10.83 -1.30 -0.42
CA ARG A 276 11.79 -2.39 -0.28
C ARG A 276 11.57 -3.50 -1.29
N GLY A 277 12.63 -4.24 -1.56
CA GLY A 277 12.58 -5.38 -2.48
C GLY A 277 12.35 -4.95 -3.93
N LEU A 278 12.75 -3.74 -4.31
CA LEU A 278 12.67 -3.28 -5.69
C LEU A 278 13.63 -4.08 -6.55
N GLY A 279 13.17 -4.56 -7.69
CA GLY A 279 13.99 -5.16 -8.73
C GLY A 279 13.93 -4.35 -10.01
N ASN A 280 14.98 -4.41 -10.84
CA ASN A 280 14.90 -3.77 -12.13
C ASN A 280 13.81 -4.44 -12.96
N SER A 281 12.91 -3.62 -13.46
CA SER A 281 11.89 -4.05 -14.40
C SER A 281 12.49 -4.10 -15.80
N SER A 282 12.12 -5.11 -16.59
CA SER A 282 12.44 -5.11 -18.00
C SER A 282 11.96 -3.80 -18.65
N LEU A 283 12.88 -3.07 -19.28
CA LEU A 283 12.52 -1.87 -20.02
C LEU A 283 11.48 -2.18 -21.10
N THR A 284 11.61 -3.34 -21.75
CA THR A 284 10.64 -3.84 -22.73
C THR A 284 9.25 -3.94 -22.11
N THR A 285 9.12 -4.59 -20.95
CA THR A 285 7.82 -4.74 -20.27
C THR A 285 7.21 -3.38 -19.89
N LEU A 286 8.03 -2.43 -19.44
CA LEU A 286 7.57 -1.09 -19.13
C LEU A 286 7.03 -0.36 -20.37
N LEU A 287 7.79 -0.42 -21.48
CA LEU A 287 7.40 0.20 -22.74
C LEU A 287 6.17 -0.46 -23.36
N GLU A 288 6.06 -1.79 -23.32
CA GLU A 288 4.87 -2.53 -23.75
C GLU A 288 3.64 -2.17 -22.92
N GLY A 289 3.81 -1.99 -21.62
CA GLY A 289 2.74 -1.50 -20.74
C GLY A 289 2.20 -0.14 -21.18
N TYR A 290 3.08 0.83 -21.44
CA TYR A 290 2.69 2.16 -21.93
C TYR A 290 2.09 2.09 -23.34
N GLN A 291 2.63 1.26 -24.23
CA GLN A 291 2.10 1.07 -25.58
C GLN A 291 0.68 0.50 -25.53
N THR A 292 0.44 -0.52 -24.70
CA THR A 292 -0.88 -1.12 -24.53
C THR A 292 -1.90 -0.09 -24.04
N GLN A 293 -1.51 0.79 -23.12
CA GLN A 293 -2.39 1.86 -22.63
C GLN A 293 -2.66 2.91 -23.71
N TYR A 294 -1.63 3.28 -24.48
CA TYR A 294 -1.78 4.17 -25.63
C TYR A 294 -2.78 3.61 -26.66
N ASP A 295 -2.57 2.37 -27.09
CA ASP A 295 -3.40 1.71 -28.09
C ASP A 295 -4.86 1.56 -27.60
N THR A 296 -5.03 1.30 -26.31
CA THR A 296 -6.36 1.22 -25.68
C THR A 296 -7.08 2.57 -25.69
N ALA A 297 -6.37 3.66 -25.34
CA ALA A 297 -6.91 5.00 -25.37
C ALA A 297 -7.26 5.43 -26.81
N GLU A 298 -6.39 5.14 -27.78
CA GLU A 298 -6.62 5.41 -29.20
C GLU A 298 -7.85 4.67 -29.73
N LYS A 299 -7.95 3.37 -29.45
CA LYS A 299 -9.12 2.56 -29.84
C LYS A 299 -10.43 3.09 -29.24
N ASN A 300 -10.41 3.52 -27.98
CA ASN A 300 -11.58 4.05 -27.30
C ASN A 300 -11.99 5.43 -27.86
N LEU A 301 -11.08 6.22 -28.39
CA LEU A 301 -11.39 7.48 -29.09
C LEU A 301 -12.18 7.28 -30.39
N THR A 302 -12.04 6.12 -31.03
CA THR A 302 -12.79 5.79 -32.25
C THR A 302 -14.14 5.13 -31.97
N ASN A 303 -14.43 4.77 -30.71
CA ASN A 303 -15.65 4.08 -30.31
C ASN A 303 -16.72 5.09 -29.82
N PRO A 304 -17.88 5.20 -30.51
CA PRO A 304 -18.96 6.14 -30.13
C PRO A 304 -19.50 5.93 -28.70
N LEU A 305 -19.40 4.72 -28.15
CA LEU A 305 -19.84 4.41 -26.78
C LEU A 305 -19.05 5.20 -25.72
N TYR A 306 -17.84 5.65 -26.04
CA TYR A 306 -16.99 6.42 -25.14
C TYR A 306 -16.96 7.92 -25.47
N SER A 307 -17.90 8.41 -26.30
CA SER A 307 -17.90 9.82 -26.73
C SER A 307 -17.92 10.82 -25.57
N TYR A 308 -18.55 10.47 -24.46
CA TYR A 308 -18.58 11.29 -23.23
C TYR A 308 -17.22 11.39 -22.53
N LEU A 309 -16.26 10.52 -22.83
CA LEU A 309 -14.90 10.49 -22.28
C LEU A 309 -13.83 11.01 -23.26
N TRP A 310 -14.17 11.41 -24.47
CA TRP A 310 -13.18 11.75 -25.50
C TRP A 310 -12.17 12.82 -25.08
N ASN A 311 -12.58 13.80 -24.30
CA ASN A 311 -11.62 14.81 -23.80
C ASN A 311 -10.62 14.22 -22.82
N VAL A 312 -11.04 13.31 -21.96
CA VAL A 312 -10.15 12.60 -21.03
C VAL A 312 -9.24 11.67 -21.80
N LEU A 313 -9.77 10.89 -22.73
CA LEU A 313 -9.01 9.95 -23.56
C LEU A 313 -7.94 10.64 -24.41
N LYS A 314 -8.20 11.85 -24.92
CA LYS A 314 -7.20 12.65 -25.65
C LYS A 314 -6.03 13.07 -24.75
N ILE A 315 -6.32 13.44 -23.49
CA ILE A 315 -5.30 13.77 -22.50
C ILE A 315 -4.51 12.52 -22.15
N ASP A 316 -5.17 11.39 -21.91
CA ASP A 316 -4.52 10.11 -21.60
C ASP A 316 -3.62 9.66 -22.76
N LEU A 317 -4.08 9.77 -23.99
CA LEU A 317 -3.31 9.43 -25.19
C LEU A 317 -2.03 10.27 -25.28
N ALA A 318 -2.12 11.59 -25.08
CA ALA A 318 -0.97 12.47 -25.08
C ALA A 318 0.03 12.13 -23.95
N ASN A 319 -0.50 11.81 -22.76
CA ASN A 319 0.31 11.40 -21.62
C ASN A 319 1.04 10.09 -21.87
N TYR A 320 0.39 9.06 -22.40
CA TYR A 320 1.03 7.77 -22.69
C TYR A 320 2.07 7.90 -23.81
N LYS A 321 1.77 8.71 -24.83
CA LYS A 321 2.76 9.01 -25.87
C LYS A 321 4.00 9.68 -25.28
N ASN A 322 3.81 10.66 -24.42
CA ASN A 322 4.91 11.34 -23.74
C ASN A 322 5.72 10.35 -22.87
N LEU A 323 5.05 9.49 -22.10
CA LEU A 323 5.71 8.46 -21.28
C LEU A 323 6.56 7.51 -22.12
N LEU A 324 6.06 7.05 -23.27
CA LEU A 324 6.83 6.22 -24.21
C LEU A 324 8.07 6.93 -24.73
N ASP A 325 7.90 8.16 -25.21
CA ASP A 325 8.99 8.95 -25.81
C ASP A 325 10.04 9.31 -24.76
N GLN A 326 9.61 9.73 -23.56
CA GLN A 326 10.51 10.11 -22.46
C GLN A 326 11.19 8.90 -21.83
N THR A 327 10.51 7.78 -21.70
CA THR A 327 11.14 6.54 -21.18
C THR A 327 12.25 6.07 -22.13
N LYS A 328 12.00 6.08 -23.44
CA LYS A 328 13.04 5.75 -24.44
C LYS A 328 14.22 6.74 -24.40
N ALA A 329 13.94 8.04 -24.31
CA ALA A 329 14.95 9.08 -24.28
C ALA A 329 15.82 9.07 -23.00
N ASN A 330 15.24 8.63 -21.88
CA ASN A 330 15.91 8.62 -20.57
C ASN A 330 16.25 7.21 -20.08
N ALA A 331 16.19 6.21 -20.97
CA ALA A 331 16.50 4.84 -20.61
C ALA A 331 17.94 4.69 -20.09
N LYS A 332 18.09 3.96 -18.98
CA LYS A 332 19.38 3.59 -18.40
C LYS A 332 19.52 2.07 -18.40
N TYR A 333 20.75 1.61 -18.40
CA TYR A 333 21.06 0.18 -18.34
C TYR A 333 20.72 -0.38 -16.96
N ARG A 334 19.95 -1.48 -16.92
CA ARG A 334 19.48 -2.15 -15.68
C ARG A 334 18.89 -1.22 -14.64
N ALA A 335 18.06 -0.26 -15.09
CA ALA A 335 17.46 0.72 -14.20
C ALA A 335 16.15 0.25 -13.60
N ILE A 336 15.85 0.81 -12.44
CA ILE A 336 14.54 0.70 -11.77
C ILE A 336 13.86 2.05 -11.92
N TYR A 337 12.66 2.05 -12.51
CA TYR A 337 11.84 3.25 -12.71
C TYR A 337 10.75 3.26 -11.64
N ILE A 338 10.81 4.22 -10.72
CA ILE A 338 9.96 4.26 -9.54
C ILE A 338 8.98 5.41 -9.65
N ASP A 339 7.72 5.07 -9.93
CA ASP A 339 6.60 6.01 -9.88
C ASP A 339 6.08 6.08 -8.44
N LEU A 340 6.41 7.16 -7.73
CA LEU A 340 5.97 7.37 -6.36
C LEU A 340 4.44 7.38 -6.27
N LYS A 341 3.76 8.02 -7.22
CA LYS A 341 2.30 8.11 -7.25
C LYS A 341 1.63 6.73 -7.41
N ALA A 342 2.18 5.89 -8.30
CA ALA A 342 1.68 4.52 -8.51
C ALA A 342 1.88 3.66 -7.25
N ASN A 343 2.91 3.95 -6.45
CA ASN A 343 3.17 3.30 -5.17
C ASN A 343 2.40 3.92 -3.99
N GLY A 344 1.53 4.91 -4.24
CA GLY A 344 0.77 5.60 -3.21
C GLY A 344 1.61 6.49 -2.30
N LEU A 345 2.76 6.97 -2.76
CA LEU A 345 3.71 7.77 -2.00
C LEU A 345 3.87 9.19 -2.59
N PRO A 346 4.14 10.18 -1.76
CA PRO A 346 3.94 10.16 -0.31
C PRO A 346 2.49 9.89 0.05
N LEU A 347 2.26 9.51 1.30
CA LEU A 347 0.90 9.37 1.79
C LEU A 347 0.15 10.70 1.68
N PRO A 348 -1.18 10.65 1.57
CA PRO A 348 -1.99 11.86 1.68
C PRO A 348 -1.60 12.64 2.94
N ASN A 349 -1.35 13.92 2.80
CA ASN A 349 -1.09 14.84 3.91
C ASN A 349 -2.17 15.92 3.95
N GLU A 350 -2.22 16.66 5.05
CA GLU A 350 -3.20 17.72 5.26
C GLU A 350 -2.52 19.09 5.22
N ASP A 351 -3.26 20.09 4.72
CA ASP A 351 -2.88 21.49 4.91
C ASP A 351 -3.43 22.03 6.26
N SER A 352 -3.15 23.29 6.54
CA SER A 352 -3.63 23.96 7.76
C SER A 352 -5.16 24.06 7.90
N SER A 353 -5.90 23.75 6.85
CA SER A 353 -7.36 23.68 6.86
C SER A 353 -7.87 22.23 6.88
N HIS A 354 -7.00 21.27 7.17
CA HIS A 354 -7.26 19.84 7.14
C HIS A 354 -7.80 19.32 5.81
N LEU A 355 -7.47 20.01 4.71
CA LEU A 355 -7.72 19.53 3.37
C LEU A 355 -6.66 18.52 2.98
N LEU A 356 -7.12 17.34 2.56
CA LEU A 356 -6.23 16.30 2.07
C LEU A 356 -5.56 16.72 0.77
N LYS A 357 -4.26 16.65 0.74
CA LYS A 357 -3.41 16.78 -0.44
C LYS A 357 -2.90 15.41 -0.86
N PHE A 358 -3.16 15.08 -2.09
CA PHE A 358 -2.56 13.92 -2.74
C PHE A 358 -1.30 14.33 -3.47
N PHE A 359 -0.37 13.41 -3.60
CA PHE A 359 0.89 13.71 -4.26
C PHE A 359 0.71 14.28 -5.67
N ASN A 360 1.25 15.45 -5.85
CA ASN A 360 1.50 16.08 -7.13
C ASN A 360 2.94 16.60 -7.10
N SER A 361 3.79 16.07 -7.95
CA SER A 361 5.22 16.41 -7.97
C SER A 361 5.50 17.90 -8.19
N THR A 362 4.55 18.65 -8.76
CA THR A 362 4.68 20.11 -8.91
C THR A 362 4.59 20.86 -7.58
N ASP A 363 4.00 20.28 -6.55
CA ASP A 363 3.79 20.90 -5.24
C ASP A 363 4.96 20.65 -4.28
N TYR A 364 5.86 19.73 -4.65
CA TYR A 364 6.98 19.30 -3.81
C TYR A 364 8.32 19.43 -4.53
N ASN A 365 9.38 19.52 -3.74
CA ASN A 365 10.74 19.28 -4.20
C ASN A 365 11.10 17.83 -3.83
N ILE A 366 11.71 17.12 -4.77
CA ILE A 366 12.21 15.75 -4.55
C ILE A 366 13.72 15.81 -4.63
N ASN A 367 14.37 15.44 -3.54
CA ASN A 367 15.83 15.43 -3.41
C ASN A 367 16.31 14.01 -3.15
N LEU A 368 17.34 13.58 -3.88
CA LEU A 368 17.99 12.28 -3.76
C LEU A 368 19.34 12.51 -3.10
N GLU A 369 19.49 12.06 -1.86
CA GLU A 369 20.60 12.55 -1.05
C GLU A 369 21.79 11.61 -0.98
N SER A 370 21.54 10.30 -0.87
CA SER A 370 22.63 9.35 -0.69
C SER A 370 22.29 7.99 -1.27
N VAL A 371 23.30 7.40 -1.88
CA VAL A 371 23.25 6.03 -2.41
C VAL A 371 24.38 5.22 -1.82
N GLY A 372 24.18 3.93 -1.64
CA GLY A 372 25.19 3.03 -1.09
C GLY A 372 24.74 1.59 -1.10
N THR A 373 25.63 0.70 -0.74
CA THR A 373 25.42 -0.75 -0.72
C THR A 373 25.17 -1.30 0.69
N GLY A 374 25.21 -0.46 1.71
CA GLY A 374 25.02 -0.87 3.10
C GLY A 374 24.19 0.10 3.93
N LEU A 375 23.60 -0.42 4.98
CA LEU A 375 22.92 0.34 6.03
C LEU A 375 23.65 0.17 7.35
N ILE A 376 23.82 1.27 8.09
CA ILE A 376 24.25 1.27 9.49
C ILE A 376 23.16 1.97 10.28
N ASP A 377 22.60 1.30 11.29
CA ASP A 377 21.48 1.81 12.09
C ASP A 377 20.32 2.34 11.23
N ASP A 378 19.93 1.54 10.22
CA ASP A 378 18.88 1.87 9.24
C ASP A 378 19.14 3.15 8.42
N LYS A 379 20.38 3.62 8.36
CA LYS A 379 20.79 4.76 7.52
C LYS A 379 21.75 4.30 6.43
N VAL A 380 21.71 4.94 5.27
CA VAL A 380 22.71 4.65 4.23
C VAL A 380 24.10 5.00 4.76
N ALA A 381 24.96 3.99 4.84
CA ALA A 381 26.28 4.12 5.42
C ALA A 381 27.16 5.04 4.57
N SER A 382 27.74 6.05 5.20
CA SER A 382 28.67 6.97 4.50
C SER A 382 29.95 6.28 4.02
N THR A 383 30.29 5.15 4.64
CA THR A 383 31.46 4.31 4.30
C THR A 383 31.20 3.34 3.15
N GLU A 384 29.93 3.11 2.81
CA GLU A 384 29.48 2.16 1.79
C GLU A 384 29.02 2.90 0.51
N LYS A 385 29.53 4.10 0.28
CA LYS A 385 29.24 4.85 -0.95
C LYS A 385 29.83 4.12 -2.14
N ASP A 386 29.03 3.97 -3.17
CA ASP A 386 29.43 3.42 -4.45
C ASP A 386 29.23 4.49 -5.53
N ASP A 387 30.33 4.94 -6.15
CA ASP A 387 30.33 5.97 -7.18
C ASP A 387 29.72 5.51 -8.52
N LYS A 388 29.36 4.23 -8.61
CA LYS A 388 28.65 3.63 -9.74
C LYS A 388 27.14 3.58 -9.55
N LEU A 389 26.65 3.84 -8.34
CA LEU A 389 25.23 3.92 -8.05
C LEU A 389 24.71 5.33 -8.25
N PHE A 390 23.60 5.44 -8.94
CA PHE A 390 22.92 6.70 -9.23
C PHE A 390 21.43 6.58 -8.89
N CYS A 391 20.92 7.62 -8.28
CA CYS A 391 19.51 7.77 -7.97
C CYS A 391 19.13 9.21 -8.32
N GLU A 392 18.26 9.41 -9.28
CA GLU A 392 17.93 10.72 -9.80
C GLU A 392 16.42 10.90 -10.02
N TRP A 393 15.92 12.09 -9.77
CA TRP A 393 14.56 12.47 -10.11
C TRP A 393 14.48 12.90 -11.57
N ASN A 394 13.69 12.19 -12.36
CA ASN A 394 13.40 12.56 -13.73
C ASN A 394 12.07 13.32 -13.80
N SER A 395 12.14 14.63 -14.02
CA SER A 395 10.96 15.49 -14.05
C SER A 395 10.06 15.27 -15.27
N ALA A 396 10.61 14.77 -16.38
CA ALA A 396 9.83 14.47 -17.58
C ALA A 396 8.99 13.19 -17.41
N LEU A 397 9.54 12.20 -16.74
CA LEU A 397 8.83 10.95 -16.39
C LEU A 397 8.02 11.05 -15.10
N GLN A 398 8.31 12.03 -14.26
CA GLN A 398 7.79 12.12 -12.88
C GLN A 398 8.12 10.87 -12.05
N GLN A 399 9.32 10.32 -12.25
CA GLN A 399 9.80 9.08 -11.64
C GLN A 399 11.20 9.24 -11.07
N ILE A 400 11.52 8.45 -10.07
CA ILE A 400 12.89 8.25 -9.61
C ILE A 400 13.50 7.15 -10.48
N ILE A 401 14.69 7.41 -11.04
CA ILE A 401 15.46 6.41 -11.77
C ILE A 401 16.63 6.00 -10.88
N PHE A 402 16.65 4.75 -10.47
CA PHE A 402 17.72 4.16 -9.66
C PHE A 402 18.47 3.14 -10.50
N TYR A 403 19.77 3.33 -10.71
CA TYR A 403 20.57 2.51 -11.60
C TYR A 403 22.05 2.47 -11.22
N ARG A 404 22.78 1.54 -11.81
CA ARG A 404 24.24 1.49 -11.79
C ARG A 404 24.80 1.93 -13.15
N SER A 405 25.99 2.56 -13.12
CA SER A 405 26.71 2.95 -14.34
C SER A 405 27.70 1.88 -14.82
N ASP A 406 27.77 0.74 -14.14
CA ASP A 406 28.56 -0.43 -14.51
C ASP A 406 27.63 -1.61 -14.85
N ASP A 407 28.21 -2.77 -15.16
CA ASP A 407 27.49 -3.98 -15.50
C ASP A 407 27.38 -4.97 -14.34
N ILE A 408 27.69 -4.53 -13.10
CA ILE A 408 27.68 -5.40 -11.92
C ILE A 408 26.25 -5.64 -11.47
N THR A 409 25.89 -6.90 -11.31
CA THR A 409 24.62 -7.31 -10.69
C THR A 409 24.77 -7.37 -9.17
N THR A 410 23.64 -7.19 -8.47
CA THR A 410 23.61 -7.29 -7.01
C THR A 410 23.76 -8.74 -6.58
N GLN A 411 24.70 -9.03 -5.69
CA GLN A 411 24.92 -10.36 -5.18
C GLN A 411 23.72 -10.88 -4.39
N ALA A 412 23.58 -12.21 -4.29
CA ALA A 412 22.51 -12.81 -3.52
C ALA A 412 22.64 -12.43 -2.03
N GLY A 413 21.56 -11.87 -1.47
CA GLY A 413 21.55 -11.39 -0.09
C GLY A 413 21.92 -9.92 0.10
N ASP A 414 22.52 -9.28 -0.91
CA ASP A 414 22.88 -7.87 -0.87
C ASP A 414 21.78 -6.98 -1.46
N TYR A 415 21.83 -5.70 -1.11
CA TYR A 415 20.93 -4.67 -1.61
C TYR A 415 21.68 -3.37 -1.88
N ASN A 416 21.08 -2.54 -2.73
CA ASN A 416 21.50 -1.17 -2.95
C ASN A 416 20.42 -0.24 -2.39
N TYR A 417 20.85 0.89 -1.86
CA TYR A 417 19.97 1.80 -1.15
C TYR A 417 20.06 3.21 -1.73
N CYS A 418 18.91 3.88 -1.81
CA CYS A 418 18.83 5.29 -2.13
C CYS A 418 17.91 5.97 -1.12
N LYS A 419 18.39 7.01 -0.45
CA LYS A 419 17.59 7.89 0.37
C LYS A 419 16.98 8.99 -0.49
N TYR A 420 15.69 9.17 -0.43
CA TYR A 420 15.01 10.28 -1.06
C TYR A 420 14.27 11.14 -0.03
N THR A 421 14.17 12.41 -0.28
CA THR A 421 13.47 13.37 0.57
C THR A 421 12.46 14.16 -0.27
N ILE A 422 11.24 14.24 0.22
CA ILE A 422 10.18 15.07 -0.32
C ILE A 422 9.99 16.25 0.63
N SER A 423 10.00 17.46 0.11
CA SER A 423 9.73 18.67 0.88
C SER A 423 8.70 19.54 0.18
N SER A 424 7.88 20.24 0.97
CA SER A 424 7.01 21.29 0.43
C SER A 424 7.83 22.37 -0.28
N LYS A 425 7.22 23.11 -1.22
CA LYS A 425 7.92 24.17 -1.96
C LYS A 425 8.47 25.28 -1.09
N ASP A 426 7.79 25.57 0.01
CA ASP A 426 8.23 26.56 1.00
C ASP A 426 9.25 26.02 2.02
N GLY A 427 9.56 24.72 1.95
CA GLY A 427 10.47 24.05 2.86
C GLY A 427 9.95 23.86 4.29
N SER A 428 8.68 24.18 4.55
CA SER A 428 8.10 24.11 5.91
C SER A 428 7.93 22.67 6.41
N THR A 429 7.72 21.73 5.50
CA THR A 429 7.56 20.30 5.81
C THR A 429 8.45 19.46 4.92
N GLN A 430 9.00 18.40 5.48
CA GLN A 430 9.78 17.41 4.73
C GLN A 430 9.65 16.02 5.33
N SER A 431 9.84 15.02 4.51
CA SER A 431 9.90 13.63 4.91
C SER A 431 10.86 12.86 4.02
N SER A 432 11.58 11.90 4.58
CA SER A 432 12.46 11.02 3.81
C SER A 432 11.96 9.60 3.81
N GLY A 433 12.31 8.88 2.76
CA GLY A 433 12.10 7.46 2.61
C GLY A 433 13.33 6.77 2.06
N LEU A 434 13.35 5.46 2.13
CA LEU A 434 14.39 4.58 1.65
C LEU A 434 13.90 3.74 0.48
N LEU A 435 14.69 3.71 -0.57
CA LEU A 435 14.54 2.78 -1.68
C LEU A 435 15.58 1.67 -1.50
N GLU A 436 15.14 0.43 -1.41
CA GLU A 436 16.00 -0.76 -1.34
C GLU A 436 15.81 -1.57 -2.61
N ALA A 437 16.88 -1.81 -3.32
CA ALA A 437 16.84 -2.34 -4.67
C ALA A 437 17.91 -3.39 -4.95
N ARG A 438 17.60 -4.28 -5.91
CA ARG A 438 18.53 -5.22 -6.51
C ARG A 438 18.56 -5.00 -8.01
N PHE A 439 19.75 -4.99 -8.57
CA PHE A 439 19.97 -4.93 -10.01
C PHE A 439 20.36 -6.33 -10.51
N ASP A 440 19.46 -6.93 -11.26
CA ASP A 440 19.64 -8.27 -11.81
C ASP A 440 19.74 -8.19 -13.34
N ASN A 441 20.41 -9.16 -13.92
CA ASN A 441 20.39 -9.33 -15.37
C ASN A 441 18.97 -9.75 -15.81
N VAL A 442 18.39 -9.05 -16.77
CA VAL A 442 17.12 -9.42 -17.40
C VAL A 442 17.40 -10.38 -18.55
N ALA A 443 16.75 -11.53 -18.57
CA ALA A 443 16.97 -12.50 -19.64
C ALA A 443 16.57 -11.92 -21.00
N PRO A 444 17.32 -12.23 -22.07
CA PRO A 444 16.95 -11.85 -23.42
C PRO A 444 15.64 -12.53 -23.85
N VAL A 445 15.02 -11.98 -24.87
CA VAL A 445 13.76 -12.50 -25.41
C VAL A 445 14.01 -13.07 -26.80
N ALA A 446 13.69 -14.34 -26.99
CA ALA A 446 13.59 -14.98 -28.30
C ALA A 446 12.12 -14.95 -28.75
N SER A 447 11.86 -14.31 -29.89
CA SER A 447 10.49 -14.14 -30.41
C SER A 447 10.16 -15.17 -31.46
N ASP A 448 8.88 -15.56 -31.51
CA ASP A 448 8.36 -16.37 -32.60
C ASP A 448 8.35 -15.56 -33.89
N SER A 449 8.70 -16.23 -34.98
CA SER A 449 8.71 -15.59 -36.31
C SER A 449 8.42 -16.57 -37.43
N LYS A 450 8.27 -16.02 -38.62
CA LYS A 450 7.98 -16.80 -39.83
C LYS A 450 8.98 -16.46 -40.95
N VAL A 451 9.60 -17.48 -41.52
CA VAL A 451 10.46 -17.34 -42.68
C VAL A 451 9.79 -18.03 -43.85
N VAL A 452 9.52 -17.27 -44.91
CA VAL A 452 8.85 -17.75 -46.14
C VAL A 452 9.86 -17.85 -47.27
N PHE A 453 10.03 -19.02 -47.86
CA PHE A 453 10.98 -19.23 -48.95
C PHE A 453 10.58 -20.39 -49.86
N GLN A 454 11.19 -20.47 -51.06
CA GLN A 454 11.16 -21.64 -51.90
C GLN A 454 12.37 -22.52 -51.57
N TYR A 455 12.23 -23.82 -51.72
CA TYR A 455 13.31 -24.75 -51.44
C TYR A 455 13.51 -25.78 -52.54
N LEU A 456 14.75 -25.89 -53.01
CA LEU A 456 15.20 -26.93 -53.92
C LEU A 456 16.07 -27.95 -53.17
N ALA A 457 16.06 -29.22 -53.61
CA ALA A 457 16.83 -30.25 -52.95
C ALA A 457 18.32 -29.89 -52.83
N ASN A 458 18.86 -30.15 -51.64
CA ASN A 458 20.25 -29.84 -51.26
C ASN A 458 20.64 -28.35 -51.26
N GLU A 459 19.69 -27.43 -51.41
CA GLU A 459 19.93 -26.03 -51.22
C GLU A 459 20.26 -25.71 -49.74
N ILE A 460 21.17 -24.80 -49.51
CA ILE A 460 21.56 -24.36 -48.17
C ILE A 460 20.98 -22.98 -47.93
N ILE A 461 20.08 -22.88 -46.95
CA ILE A 461 19.39 -21.64 -46.60
C ILE A 461 19.99 -21.03 -45.32
N PRO A 462 20.51 -19.80 -45.37
CA PRO A 462 21.01 -19.11 -44.19
C PRO A 462 19.85 -18.53 -43.34
N LEU A 463 19.89 -18.74 -42.03
CA LEU A 463 18.96 -18.18 -41.06
C LEU A 463 19.72 -17.36 -40.04
N ASN A 464 19.37 -16.07 -39.93
CA ASN A 464 19.86 -15.20 -38.86
C ASN A 464 18.81 -15.13 -37.75
N LEU A 465 18.97 -15.96 -36.72
CA LEU A 465 18.01 -16.05 -35.61
C LEU A 465 18.06 -14.84 -34.67
N LEU A 466 19.20 -14.17 -34.58
CA LEU A 466 19.34 -12.95 -33.74
C LEU A 466 18.49 -11.78 -34.23
N LYS A 467 17.99 -11.79 -35.47
CA LYS A 467 17.01 -10.81 -35.96
C LYS A 467 15.67 -10.89 -35.22
N TYR A 468 15.40 -12.01 -34.57
CA TYR A 468 14.16 -12.29 -33.88
C TYR A 468 14.36 -12.37 -32.37
N ALA A 469 15.49 -11.87 -31.89
CA ALA A 469 15.81 -11.80 -30.47
C ALA A 469 16.26 -10.39 -30.09
N ASN A 470 16.02 -10.04 -28.85
CA ASN A 470 16.53 -8.78 -28.26
C ASN A 470 16.86 -9.00 -26.79
N ASP A 471 17.67 -8.09 -26.26
CA ASP A 471 18.02 -7.98 -24.85
C ASP A 471 17.71 -6.57 -24.33
N ASP A 472 16.66 -5.98 -24.85
CA ASP A 472 16.26 -4.59 -24.53
C ASP A 472 15.75 -4.46 -23.11
N GLY A 473 15.46 -5.59 -22.43
CA GLY A 473 15.02 -5.62 -21.05
C GLY A 473 16.00 -4.99 -20.06
N ASP A 474 17.29 -5.14 -20.31
CA ASP A 474 18.35 -4.50 -19.54
C ASP A 474 18.57 -3.01 -19.92
N GLY A 475 17.94 -2.54 -21.00
CA GLY A 475 18.09 -1.20 -21.50
C GLY A 475 19.31 -0.99 -22.41
N PRO A 476 19.58 0.25 -22.83
CA PRO A 476 20.63 0.54 -23.77
C PRO A 476 22.03 0.34 -23.18
N ALA A 477 22.79 -0.57 -23.73
CA ALA A 477 24.16 -0.88 -23.29
C ALA A 477 25.13 0.32 -23.42
N ASN A 478 24.84 1.27 -24.32
CA ASN A 478 25.66 2.48 -24.51
C ASN A 478 25.51 3.50 -23.35
N THR A 479 24.62 3.28 -22.40
CA THR A 479 24.50 4.13 -21.19
C THR A 479 25.51 3.77 -20.11
N LEU A 480 26.26 2.65 -20.25
CA LEU A 480 27.30 2.28 -19.31
C LEU A 480 28.49 3.23 -19.40
N ILE A 481 28.92 3.75 -18.25
CA ILE A 481 30.11 4.66 -18.18
C ILE A 481 31.40 3.87 -18.34
N THR A 482 31.48 2.66 -17.73
CA THR A 482 32.72 1.86 -17.70
C THR A 482 32.85 0.90 -18.88
N LYS A 483 31.71 0.49 -19.48
CA LYS A 483 31.66 -0.41 -20.63
C LYS A 483 30.69 0.11 -21.69
N PRO A 484 30.96 1.25 -22.33
CA PRO A 484 30.14 1.74 -23.43
C PRO A 484 30.12 0.71 -24.57
N ASN A 485 28.99 0.54 -25.23
CA ASN A 485 28.79 -0.42 -26.33
C ASN A 485 28.98 -1.90 -25.93
N LYS A 486 28.61 -2.28 -24.71
CA LYS A 486 28.51 -3.68 -24.32
C LYS A 486 27.64 -4.44 -25.33
N PRO A 487 28.07 -5.61 -25.84
CA PRO A 487 27.23 -6.41 -26.72
C PRO A 487 25.99 -6.93 -25.96
N GLN A 488 24.85 -6.99 -26.63
CA GLN A 488 23.63 -7.56 -26.06
C GLN A 488 23.75 -9.07 -25.84
N PHE A 489 24.43 -9.76 -26.78
CA PHE A 489 24.49 -11.21 -26.78
C PHE A 489 25.91 -11.73 -26.55
N ALA A 490 26.00 -12.96 -26.06
CA ALA A 490 27.25 -13.71 -25.96
C ALA A 490 27.91 -13.92 -27.33
N ASP A 491 29.17 -14.34 -27.33
CA ASP A 491 29.90 -14.61 -28.58
C ASP A 491 29.27 -15.75 -29.40
N LEU A 492 28.80 -16.80 -28.74
CA LEU A 492 28.04 -17.91 -29.29
C LEU A 492 26.63 -17.95 -28.68
N PRO A 493 25.73 -17.06 -29.12
CA PRO A 493 24.50 -16.82 -28.36
C PRO A 493 23.38 -17.81 -28.66
N ILE A 494 23.40 -18.52 -29.80
CA ILE A 494 22.27 -19.28 -30.28
C ILE A 494 22.38 -20.74 -29.81
N TYR A 495 21.40 -21.19 -29.05
CA TYR A 495 21.25 -22.59 -28.65
C TYR A 495 20.07 -23.22 -29.38
N LEU A 496 20.31 -24.40 -29.96
CA LEU A 496 19.28 -25.22 -30.60
C LEU A 496 19.16 -26.53 -29.84
N PRO A 497 18.00 -26.82 -29.23
CA PRO A 497 17.79 -28.10 -28.55
C PRO A 497 17.78 -29.30 -29.50
N SER A 498 17.55 -29.02 -30.79
CA SER A 498 17.64 -30.03 -31.88
C SER A 498 18.22 -29.37 -33.12
N LYS A 499 19.14 -30.04 -33.77
CA LYS A 499 19.63 -29.67 -35.13
C LYS A 499 18.62 -29.93 -36.23
N THR A 500 17.53 -30.65 -35.94
CA THR A 500 16.49 -31.00 -36.89
C THR A 500 15.21 -30.29 -36.54
N SER A 501 14.51 -29.72 -37.52
CA SER A 501 13.20 -29.11 -37.38
C SER A 501 12.16 -30.13 -36.88
N LYS A 502 11.05 -29.66 -36.34
CA LYS A 502 10.05 -30.47 -35.64
C LYS A 502 9.53 -31.67 -36.47
N ASP A 503 9.21 -31.42 -37.72
CA ASP A 503 8.69 -32.47 -38.63
C ASP A 503 9.80 -33.16 -39.43
N GLY A 504 11.05 -32.83 -39.13
CA GLY A 504 12.23 -33.47 -39.71
C GLY A 504 12.53 -33.09 -41.15
N ILE A 505 11.92 -32.04 -41.68
CA ILE A 505 12.11 -31.61 -43.07
C ILE A 505 13.48 -30.98 -43.25
N PHE A 506 13.89 -30.12 -42.33
CA PHE A 506 15.15 -29.40 -42.38
C PHE A 506 16.11 -29.83 -41.28
N THR A 507 17.41 -29.85 -41.63
CA THR A 507 18.49 -30.11 -40.66
C THR A 507 19.50 -28.98 -40.73
N VAL A 508 20.01 -28.55 -39.59
CA VAL A 508 21.12 -27.59 -39.49
C VAL A 508 22.40 -28.31 -39.87
N VAL A 509 23.03 -27.89 -40.98
CA VAL A 509 24.22 -28.54 -41.56
C VAL A 509 25.52 -27.83 -41.22
N LYS A 510 25.48 -26.52 -40.92
CA LYS A 510 26.61 -25.71 -40.46
C LYS A 510 26.14 -24.43 -39.80
N ALA A 511 27.05 -23.72 -39.17
CA ALA A 511 26.89 -22.35 -38.72
C ALA A 511 28.16 -21.53 -39.03
N ASP A 512 28.09 -20.21 -38.95
CA ASP A 512 29.28 -19.34 -39.13
C ASP A 512 30.31 -19.63 -38.05
N ARG A 513 29.87 -19.83 -36.80
CA ARG A 513 30.69 -20.22 -35.66
C ARG A 513 29.93 -21.21 -34.79
N GLU A 514 30.65 -22.16 -34.19
CA GLU A 514 30.11 -23.10 -33.22
C GLU A 514 31.09 -23.42 -32.10
N GLY A 515 30.60 -23.77 -30.93
CA GLY A 515 31.40 -24.09 -29.76
C GLY A 515 30.53 -24.40 -28.55
N PRO A 516 31.11 -24.57 -27.38
CA PRO A 516 30.37 -24.76 -26.14
C PRO A 516 29.47 -23.57 -25.81
N CYS A 517 28.31 -23.82 -25.25
CA CYS A 517 27.38 -22.78 -24.80
C CYS A 517 28.01 -21.96 -23.63
N PRO A 518 27.59 -20.71 -23.48
CA PRO A 518 28.05 -19.84 -22.39
C PRO A 518 27.62 -20.35 -20.99
N GLY A 519 28.30 -19.87 -19.96
CA GLY A 519 27.92 -20.11 -18.57
C GLY A 519 28.13 -21.55 -18.11
N GLU A 520 27.10 -22.15 -17.50
CA GLU A 520 27.14 -23.51 -16.96
C GLU A 520 26.81 -24.58 -17.99
N ASP A 521 26.21 -24.20 -19.13
CA ASP A 521 25.72 -25.12 -20.17
C ASP A 521 26.79 -25.58 -21.16
N LYS A 522 28.03 -25.69 -20.73
CA LYS A 522 29.22 -25.97 -21.58
C LYS A 522 29.17 -27.32 -22.32
N ASP A 523 28.34 -28.23 -21.87
CA ASP A 523 28.15 -29.55 -22.50
C ASP A 523 27.28 -29.46 -23.78
N ASN A 524 26.57 -28.35 -23.94
CA ASN A 524 25.74 -28.09 -25.13
C ASN A 524 26.54 -27.33 -26.21
N THR A 525 26.11 -27.44 -27.44
CA THR A 525 26.69 -26.72 -28.58
C THR A 525 25.85 -25.47 -28.86
N CYS A 526 26.52 -24.32 -28.89
CA CYS A 526 25.94 -23.04 -29.27
C CYS A 526 26.56 -22.50 -30.56
N TYR A 527 25.85 -21.59 -31.21
CA TYR A 527 26.21 -21.05 -32.52
C TYR A 527 26.27 -19.52 -32.49
N GLY A 528 27.10 -18.97 -33.37
CA GLY A 528 27.21 -17.54 -33.60
C GLY A 528 27.11 -17.22 -35.10
N GLY A 529 26.51 -16.06 -35.41
CA GLY A 529 26.24 -15.64 -36.77
C GLY A 529 25.04 -16.36 -37.40
N ASN A 530 25.11 -16.71 -38.67
CA ASN A 530 24.05 -17.44 -39.33
C ASN A 530 24.14 -18.94 -39.01
N ILE A 531 23.01 -19.61 -38.88
CA ILE A 531 22.87 -21.04 -39.01
C ILE A 531 22.38 -21.38 -40.41
N TYR A 532 22.72 -22.55 -40.91
CA TYR A 532 22.40 -22.96 -42.28
C TYR A 532 21.61 -24.28 -42.24
N ILE A 533 20.42 -24.24 -42.83
CA ILE A 533 19.52 -25.39 -42.89
C ILE A 533 19.52 -26.01 -44.29
N GLN A 534 19.33 -27.30 -44.36
CA GLN A 534 19.25 -28.06 -45.59
C GLN A 534 18.26 -29.21 -45.46
N ALA A 535 17.59 -29.57 -46.55
CA ALA A 535 16.79 -30.80 -46.66
C ALA A 535 17.29 -31.65 -47.81
N LYS A 536 17.06 -32.97 -47.71
CA LYS A 536 17.48 -33.93 -48.75
C LYS A 536 16.62 -33.90 -50.01
N ASN A 537 15.36 -33.50 -49.87
CA ASN A 537 14.36 -33.51 -50.94
C ASN A 537 13.86 -32.12 -51.25
N SER A 538 13.40 -31.87 -52.46
CA SER A 538 12.67 -30.66 -52.83
C SER A 538 11.25 -30.71 -52.27
N PHE A 539 10.78 -29.57 -51.78
CA PHE A 539 9.44 -29.41 -51.22
C PHE A 539 8.73 -28.23 -51.89
N ASN A 540 7.60 -28.50 -52.53
CA ASN A 540 6.73 -27.45 -53.05
C ASN A 540 5.86 -26.81 -51.99
N ASN A 541 5.51 -27.57 -50.94
CA ASN A 541 4.76 -27.12 -49.79
C ASN A 541 5.39 -27.69 -48.53
N PHE A 542 5.71 -26.82 -47.58
CA PHE A 542 6.15 -27.19 -46.25
C PHE A 542 5.71 -26.13 -45.23
N ASN A 543 5.51 -26.59 -44.03
CA ASN A 543 5.29 -25.75 -42.84
C ASN A 543 5.89 -26.52 -41.67
N ASP A 544 7.11 -26.19 -41.33
CA ASP A 544 7.87 -26.86 -40.28
C ASP A 544 8.36 -25.82 -39.27
N THR A 545 8.86 -26.21 -38.12
CA THR A 545 9.29 -25.30 -37.08
C THR A 545 10.66 -25.66 -36.53
N LEU A 546 11.43 -24.63 -36.18
CA LEU A 546 12.72 -24.74 -35.49
C LEU A 546 12.68 -23.95 -34.20
N THR A 547 12.93 -24.62 -33.07
CA THR A 547 13.00 -23.97 -31.75
C THR A 547 14.41 -23.49 -31.48
N TYR A 548 14.56 -22.31 -30.93
CA TYR A 548 15.84 -21.74 -30.57
C TYR A 548 15.76 -20.98 -29.25
N TYR A 549 16.93 -20.77 -28.66
CA TYR A 549 17.15 -19.92 -27.48
C TYR A 549 18.35 -19.01 -27.76
N VAL A 550 18.44 -17.92 -27.01
CA VAL A 550 19.60 -17.04 -27.10
C VAL A 550 20.18 -16.76 -25.72
N TYR A 551 21.50 -16.59 -25.66
CA TYR A 551 22.21 -16.17 -24.44
C TYR A 551 22.62 -14.70 -24.58
N ASP A 552 22.38 -13.92 -23.52
CA ASP A 552 22.93 -12.58 -23.41
C ASP A 552 24.45 -12.58 -23.12
N ALA A 553 25.04 -11.39 -23.07
CA ALA A 553 26.46 -11.23 -22.79
C ALA A 553 26.85 -11.61 -21.35
N ASP A 554 25.90 -11.74 -20.45
CA ASP A 554 26.08 -12.16 -19.05
C ASP A 554 25.70 -13.62 -18.82
N ASN A 555 25.50 -14.39 -19.90
CA ASN A 555 25.25 -15.84 -19.92
C ASN A 555 23.87 -16.29 -19.44
N LYS A 556 22.88 -15.40 -19.47
CA LYS A 556 21.51 -15.79 -19.16
C LYS A 556 20.77 -16.22 -20.43
N ILE A 557 20.01 -17.31 -20.32
CA ILE A 557 19.27 -17.87 -21.44
C ILE A 557 17.87 -17.26 -21.57
N SER A 558 17.41 -17.07 -22.79
CA SER A 558 16.06 -16.57 -23.11
C SER A 558 14.95 -17.59 -22.88
N ASN A 559 13.71 -17.16 -23.08
CA ASN A 559 12.60 -18.05 -23.40
C ASN A 559 12.85 -18.80 -24.71
N ALA A 560 12.08 -19.87 -24.96
CA ALA A 560 12.06 -20.52 -26.28
C ALA A 560 11.41 -19.63 -27.34
N GLY A 561 12.08 -19.42 -28.45
CA GLY A 561 11.52 -18.82 -29.64
C GLY A 561 11.31 -19.91 -30.73
N THR A 562 10.30 -19.74 -31.58
CA THR A 562 9.95 -20.67 -32.66
C THR A 562 10.01 -19.97 -34.02
N ILE A 563 10.78 -20.51 -34.92
CA ILE A 563 10.80 -20.07 -36.31
C ILE A 563 9.95 -21.01 -37.15
N SER A 564 8.85 -20.50 -37.72
CA SER A 564 8.04 -21.20 -38.70
C SER A 564 8.69 -21.11 -40.09
N LEU A 565 9.11 -22.22 -40.62
CA LEU A 565 9.69 -22.39 -41.96
C LEU A 565 8.56 -22.73 -42.92
N VAL A 566 8.20 -21.81 -43.83
CA VAL A 566 6.99 -21.95 -44.64
C VAL A 566 7.31 -21.76 -46.11
N SER A 567 6.78 -22.63 -46.98
CA SER A 567 6.93 -22.51 -48.44
C SER A 567 6.17 -21.25 -48.96
N SER A 568 6.77 -20.56 -49.91
CA SER A 568 6.14 -19.41 -50.57
C SER A 568 4.87 -19.75 -51.35
N ASN A 569 4.65 -21.01 -51.69
CA ASN A 569 3.48 -21.49 -52.41
C ASN A 569 2.22 -21.67 -51.54
N THR A 570 2.39 -21.70 -50.18
CA THR A 570 1.24 -21.89 -49.27
C THR A 570 0.48 -20.60 -48.96
N THR A 571 0.93 -19.45 -49.44
CA THR A 571 0.30 -18.14 -49.21
C THR A 571 -0.93 -17.84 -50.06
N ALA A 572 -1.30 -18.74 -50.99
CA ALA A 572 -2.43 -18.55 -51.91
C ALA A 572 -3.77 -19.19 -51.47
N GLY A 573 -3.85 -19.78 -50.29
CA GLY A 573 -5.09 -20.37 -49.76
C GLY A 573 -5.61 -19.59 -48.57
N GLY A 574 -6.63 -18.76 -48.79
CA GLY A 574 -7.29 -18.00 -47.75
C GLY A 574 -7.91 -18.89 -46.67
N GLY A 575 -7.57 -18.63 -45.46
CA GLY A 575 -8.18 -19.21 -44.26
C GLY A 575 -7.98 -18.26 -43.11
N ASN A 576 -9.00 -17.47 -42.80
CA ASN A 576 -9.11 -16.71 -41.57
C ASN A 576 -8.95 -17.64 -40.37
N SER A 577 -7.89 -17.52 -39.63
CA SER A 577 -7.89 -17.90 -38.22
C SER A 577 -6.99 -16.94 -37.45
N GLY A 578 -7.62 -15.95 -36.88
CA GLY A 578 -7.04 -15.12 -35.83
C GLY A 578 -6.72 -15.97 -34.61
N GLY A 579 -5.57 -15.76 -34.03
CA GLY A 579 -5.16 -16.45 -32.82
C GLY A 579 -3.78 -16.03 -32.38
N GLY A 580 -3.60 -14.76 -32.12
CA GLY A 580 -2.46 -14.27 -31.33
C GLY A 580 -2.86 -14.22 -29.86
N GLY A 581 -2.75 -15.34 -29.15
CA GLY A 581 -3.00 -15.41 -27.72
C GLY A 581 -1.75 -15.04 -26.93
N GLY A 582 -1.54 -13.75 -26.70
CA GLY A 582 -0.70 -13.31 -25.60
C GLY A 582 -1.48 -13.48 -24.29
N SER A 583 -1.02 -14.34 -23.41
CA SER A 583 -1.60 -14.50 -22.07
C SER A 583 -1.37 -13.23 -21.25
N LEU A 584 -2.33 -12.29 -21.34
CA LEU A 584 -2.43 -11.21 -20.38
C LEU A 584 -2.93 -11.81 -19.08
N GLY A 585 -2.05 -11.82 -18.05
CA GLY A 585 -2.42 -12.27 -16.72
C GLY A 585 -3.61 -11.48 -16.17
N ILE A 586 -4.51 -12.18 -15.48
CA ILE A 586 -5.75 -11.70 -14.86
C ILE A 586 -5.56 -10.46 -13.96
N LEU A 587 -4.31 -10.17 -13.52
CA LEU A 587 -3.96 -9.02 -12.67
C LEU A 587 -4.11 -7.65 -13.35
N SER A 588 -4.00 -7.55 -14.67
CA SER A 588 -4.19 -6.27 -15.40
C SER A 588 -5.66 -5.87 -15.52
N LEU A 589 -6.58 -6.84 -15.51
CA LEU A 589 -8.03 -6.54 -15.50
C LEU A 589 -8.52 -6.04 -14.13
N ALA A 590 -7.92 -6.53 -13.04
CA ALA A 590 -8.30 -6.12 -11.68
C ALA A 590 -7.91 -4.68 -11.37
N SER A 591 -6.79 -4.19 -11.90
CA SER A 591 -6.36 -2.79 -11.72
C SER A 591 -7.23 -1.79 -12.49
N LEU A 592 -7.71 -2.17 -13.68
CA LEU A 592 -8.64 -1.33 -14.47
C LEU A 592 -10.05 -1.26 -13.85
N LEU A 593 -10.53 -2.37 -13.27
CA LEU A 593 -11.81 -2.39 -12.56
C LEU A 593 -11.74 -1.64 -11.22
N GLY A 594 -10.61 -1.68 -10.53
CA GLY A 594 -10.36 -0.91 -9.30
C GLY A 594 -10.37 0.61 -9.55
N LEU A 595 -9.75 1.09 -10.63
CA LEU A 595 -9.74 2.50 -11.01
C LEU A 595 -11.12 3.00 -11.50
N ALA A 596 -11.88 2.17 -12.20
CA ALA A 596 -13.25 2.48 -12.61
C ALA A 596 -14.22 2.51 -11.42
N ALA A 597 -14.08 1.60 -10.45
CA ALA A 597 -14.86 1.58 -9.22
C ALA A 597 -14.52 2.78 -8.33
N TYR A 598 -13.24 3.14 -8.18
CA TYR A 598 -12.80 4.30 -7.42
C TYR A 598 -13.32 5.62 -7.99
N ARG A 599 -13.39 5.76 -9.33
CA ARG A 599 -14.00 6.93 -9.98
C ARG A 599 -15.54 7.00 -9.87
N ARG A 600 -16.22 5.85 -9.71
CA ARG A 600 -17.69 5.79 -9.57
C ARG A 600 -18.16 6.17 -8.16
N TYR A 601 -17.28 6.05 -7.16
CA TYR A 601 -17.56 6.46 -5.77
C TYR A 601 -17.34 7.96 -5.53
N ARG A 602 -16.88 8.72 -6.52
CA ARG A 602 -16.56 10.14 -6.44
C ARG A 602 -17.55 11.05 -7.20
N LYS A 603 -18.77 10.54 -7.46
CA LYS A 603 -19.88 11.43 -7.91
C LYS A 603 -20.95 11.54 -6.85
#